data_b20d86cbb59504bf4e1980592f98ec7d
#
_entry.id   b20d86cbb59504bf4e1980592f98ec7d
#
_cell.length_a   1.000
_cell.length_b   1.000
_cell.length_c   1.000
_cell.angle_alpha   90.00
_cell.angle_beta   90.00
_cell.angle_gamma   90.00
#
_symmetry.space_group_name_H-M   'P 1'
#
loop_
_entity.id
_entity.type
_entity.pdbx_description
1 polymer ?
#
loop_
_entity_poly.entity_id
_entity_poly.type
_entity_poly.pdbx_seq_one_letter_code
_entity_poly.pdbx_strand_id
1 'polypeptide(L)'
;MGTIKSMTGFGRSEIITDSYRVLVEIKSVNHRYLDLGIKMPRKFNVFEAKLRKLLKNYIERGKTDVYITFEDYTEADKRLIYNRELPAEYIRYLNEMADTFGIRNDVGAGLLARFPDVLSMEDTTGDDEKYWEILEPAVIEAVESFCAERDREGG
;
A
#
# COMPACT_ATOMS: atom_id res chain seq x y z
N MET A 1 -13.80 6.17 -40.51
CA MET A 1 -13.35 5.56 -40.05
C MET A 1 -13.05 5.61 -38.80
N GLY A 2 -13.69 5.67 -38.01
CA GLY A 2 -13.53 5.74 -36.62
C GLY A 2 -12.62 4.72 -36.05
N THR A 3 -11.97 4.14 -36.95
CA THR A 3 -11.13 3.09 -36.58
C THR A 3 -10.00 3.54 -35.72
N ILE A 4 -9.72 4.83 -35.74
CA ILE A 4 -8.63 5.27 -34.94
C ILE A 4 -9.17 6.03 -33.76
N LYS A 5 -10.22 5.54 -33.22
CA LYS A 5 -10.69 6.16 -32.01
C LYS A 5 -9.59 5.97 -31.00
N SER A 6 -9.33 6.99 -30.25
CA SER A 6 -8.36 6.90 -29.20
C SER A 6 -8.78 5.72 -28.36
N MET A 7 -7.97 4.72 -28.30
CA MET A 7 -8.26 3.55 -27.50
C MET A 7 -7.71 3.76 -26.08
N THR A 8 -7.30 4.99 -25.77
CA THR A 8 -6.92 5.32 -24.43
C THR A 8 -8.17 5.68 -23.66
N GLY A 9 -8.28 5.14 -22.48
CA GLY A 9 -9.35 5.49 -21.55
C GLY A 9 -8.75 6.08 -20.29
N PHE A 10 -9.55 6.84 -19.59
CA PHE A 10 -9.12 7.46 -18.35
C PHE A 10 -10.29 7.55 -17.37
N GLY A 11 -10.05 7.26 -16.13
CA GLY A 11 -11.01 7.44 -15.05
C GLY A 11 -10.29 7.92 -13.80
N ARG A 12 -10.99 8.67 -12.98
CA ARG A 12 -10.39 9.22 -11.78
C ARG A 12 -11.44 9.41 -10.70
N SER A 13 -11.06 9.15 -9.48
CA SER A 13 -11.87 9.54 -8.33
C SER A 13 -10.96 10.05 -7.23
N GLU A 14 -11.46 11.00 -6.46
CA GLU A 14 -10.72 11.51 -5.33
C GLU A 14 -11.72 11.72 -4.20
N ILE A 15 -11.43 11.16 -3.04
CA ILE A 15 -12.25 11.31 -1.85
C ILE A 15 -11.37 11.91 -0.77
N ILE A 16 -11.78 13.06 -0.26
CA ILE A 16 -11.05 13.76 0.79
C ILE A 16 -11.98 13.90 1.99
N THR A 17 -11.50 13.47 3.14
CA THR A 17 -12.21 13.64 4.40
C THR A 17 -11.28 14.34 5.39
N ASP A 18 -11.76 14.57 6.59
CA ASP A 18 -10.91 15.13 7.66
C ASP A 18 -9.81 14.15 8.05
N SER A 19 -10.01 12.88 7.81
CA SER A 19 -9.09 11.83 8.26
C SER A 19 -8.16 11.29 7.18
N TYR A 20 -8.55 11.37 5.91
CA TYR A 20 -7.74 10.80 4.85
C TYR A 20 -8.06 11.40 3.49
N ARG A 21 -7.19 11.12 2.53
CA ARG A 21 -7.40 11.42 1.12
C ARG A 21 -7.07 10.15 0.34
N VAL A 22 -7.96 9.71 -0.51
CA VAL A 22 -7.71 8.59 -1.42
C VAL A 22 -7.95 9.05 -2.85
N LEU A 23 -6.99 8.78 -3.72
CA LEU A 23 -7.05 9.13 -5.13
C LEU A 23 -6.87 7.84 -5.93
N VAL A 24 -7.77 7.60 -6.87
CA VAL A 24 -7.66 6.46 -7.78
C VAL A 24 -7.67 6.99 -9.21
N GLU A 25 -6.67 6.61 -9.97
CA GLU A 25 -6.59 6.96 -11.39
C GLU A 25 -6.46 5.71 -12.21
N ILE A 26 -7.22 5.61 -13.29
CA ILE A 26 -7.21 4.47 -14.20
C ILE A 26 -6.87 4.97 -15.59
N LYS A 27 -5.84 4.36 -16.18
CA LYS A 27 -5.41 4.69 -17.54
C LYS A 27 -5.35 3.39 -18.33
N SER A 28 -5.91 3.41 -19.53
CA SER A 28 -5.91 2.22 -20.38
C SER A 28 -5.54 2.56 -21.80
N VAL A 29 -4.78 1.67 -22.43
CA VAL A 29 -4.51 1.76 -23.86
C VAL A 29 -5.05 0.49 -24.51
N ASN A 30 -5.33 0.58 -25.79
CA ASN A 30 -5.89 -0.56 -26.53
C ASN A 30 -4.93 -1.74 -26.50
N HIS A 31 -5.45 -2.90 -26.21
CA HIS A 31 -4.68 -4.13 -26.20
C HIS A 31 -5.63 -5.29 -26.41
N ARG A 32 -5.14 -6.36 -27.01
CA ARG A 32 -5.96 -7.52 -27.33
C ARG A 32 -6.50 -8.23 -26.09
N TYR A 33 -5.70 -8.30 -25.05
CA TYR A 33 -6.07 -8.97 -23.81
C TYR A 33 -6.11 -7.99 -22.67
N LEU A 34 -6.67 -8.40 -21.57
CA LEU A 34 -6.62 -7.60 -20.35
C LEU A 34 -5.25 -7.77 -19.70
N ASP A 35 -4.53 -6.67 -19.57
CA ASP A 35 -3.27 -6.62 -18.86
C ASP A 35 -3.47 -5.57 -17.78
N LEU A 36 -3.71 -6.02 -16.56
CA LEU A 36 -4.09 -5.15 -15.47
C LEU A 36 -2.94 -4.99 -14.47
N GLY A 37 -2.42 -3.78 -14.37
CA GLY A 37 -1.43 -3.43 -13.37
C GLY A 37 -2.03 -2.55 -12.30
N ILE A 38 -1.70 -2.79 -11.04
CA ILE A 38 -2.19 -2.00 -9.93
C ILE A 38 -0.99 -1.52 -9.13
N LYS A 39 -0.87 -0.18 -8.99
CA LYS A 39 0.17 0.42 -8.17
C LYS A 39 -0.50 1.09 -6.99
N MET A 40 -0.13 0.68 -5.79
CA MET A 40 -0.77 1.13 -4.58
C MET A 40 0.18 1.08 -3.40
N PRO A 41 -0.13 1.78 -2.30
CA PRO A 41 0.67 1.68 -1.10
C PRO A 41 0.76 0.25 -0.60
N ARG A 42 1.88 -0.10 -0.02
CA ARG A 42 2.16 -1.45 0.45
C ARG A 42 1.09 -1.99 1.40
N LYS A 43 0.53 -1.13 2.22
CA LYS A 43 -0.51 -1.52 3.17
C LYS A 43 -1.79 -2.06 2.51
N PHE A 44 -1.99 -1.75 1.23
CA PHE A 44 -3.15 -2.21 0.48
C PHE A 44 -2.90 -3.49 -0.31
N ASN A 45 -1.69 -4.04 -0.27
CA ASN A 45 -1.35 -5.25 -1.03
C ASN A 45 -2.25 -6.44 -0.68
N VAL A 46 -2.78 -6.48 0.54
CA VAL A 46 -3.69 -7.55 0.94
C VAL A 46 -4.98 -7.55 0.13
N PHE A 47 -5.31 -6.43 -0.51
CA PHE A 47 -6.53 -6.27 -1.29
C PHE A 47 -6.32 -6.52 -2.77
N GLU A 48 -5.11 -6.84 -3.21
CA GLU A 48 -4.83 -6.95 -4.64
C GLU A 48 -5.75 -7.92 -5.36
N ALA A 49 -5.97 -9.10 -4.80
CA ALA A 49 -6.85 -10.09 -5.40
C ALA A 49 -8.29 -9.60 -5.50
N LYS A 50 -8.77 -8.95 -4.45
CA LYS A 50 -10.13 -8.39 -4.44
C LYS A 50 -10.27 -7.27 -5.46
N LEU A 51 -9.26 -6.42 -5.59
CA LEU A 51 -9.27 -5.33 -6.55
C LEU A 51 -9.26 -5.84 -7.98
N ARG A 52 -8.43 -6.85 -8.27
CA ARG A 52 -8.40 -7.44 -9.60
C ARG A 52 -9.74 -8.05 -9.98
N LYS A 53 -10.37 -8.73 -9.05
CA LYS A 53 -11.68 -9.32 -9.27
C LYS A 53 -12.72 -8.25 -9.52
N LEU A 54 -12.71 -7.19 -8.72
CA LEU A 54 -13.62 -6.06 -8.87
C LEU A 54 -13.46 -5.39 -10.23
N LEU A 55 -12.22 -5.11 -10.61
CA LEU A 55 -11.93 -4.41 -11.86
C LEU A 55 -12.28 -5.25 -13.10
N LYS A 56 -12.11 -6.56 -13.01
CA LYS A 56 -12.48 -7.46 -14.12
C LYS A 56 -13.97 -7.49 -14.39
N ASN A 57 -14.79 -7.10 -13.43
CA ASN A 57 -16.22 -7.00 -13.65
C ASN A 57 -16.59 -5.83 -14.56
N TYR A 58 -15.69 -4.84 -14.67
CA TYR A 58 -15.93 -3.62 -15.43
C TYR A 58 -15.06 -3.50 -16.68
N ILE A 59 -13.87 -4.09 -16.66
CA ILE A 59 -12.89 -3.94 -17.74
C ILE A 59 -12.58 -5.30 -18.33
N GLU A 60 -12.90 -5.48 -19.59
CA GLU A 60 -12.72 -6.77 -20.26
C GLU A 60 -11.38 -6.92 -20.96
N ARG A 61 -10.83 -5.85 -21.48
CA ARG A 61 -9.56 -5.89 -22.19
C ARG A 61 -8.88 -4.54 -22.17
N GLY A 62 -7.64 -4.51 -22.60
CA GLY A 62 -6.82 -3.32 -22.65
C GLY A 62 -5.66 -3.43 -21.68
N LYS A 63 -4.60 -2.69 -21.96
CA LYS A 63 -3.50 -2.57 -21.01
C LYS A 63 -3.91 -1.46 -20.05
N THR A 64 -4.30 -1.83 -18.86
CA THR A 64 -4.91 -0.94 -17.89
C THR A 64 -4.05 -0.82 -16.66
N ASP A 65 -3.69 0.40 -16.31
CA ASP A 65 -2.93 0.69 -15.11
C ASP A 65 -3.80 1.46 -14.13
N VAL A 66 -3.82 1.00 -12.90
CA VAL A 66 -4.56 1.61 -11.82
C VAL A 66 -3.56 2.14 -10.81
N TYR A 67 -3.66 3.43 -10.50
CA TYR A 67 -2.79 4.09 -9.53
C TYR A 67 -3.61 4.51 -8.33
N ILE A 68 -3.24 4.05 -7.16
CA ILE A 68 -3.94 4.38 -5.92
C ILE A 68 -2.98 5.14 -5.01
N THR A 69 -3.40 6.33 -4.60
CA THR A 69 -2.65 7.15 -3.65
C THR A 69 -3.50 7.30 -2.39
N PHE A 70 -2.90 7.12 -1.25
CA PHE A 70 -3.60 7.25 0.02
C PHE A 70 -2.78 8.09 0.99
N GLU A 71 -3.40 9.11 1.57
CA GLU A 71 -2.78 9.93 2.59
C GLU A 71 -3.64 9.81 3.85
N ASP A 72 -3.01 9.44 4.95
CA ASP A 72 -3.69 9.33 6.24
C ASP A 72 -3.31 10.55 7.06
N TYR A 73 -4.29 11.38 7.39
CA TYR A 73 -4.05 12.61 8.14
C TYR A 73 -4.06 12.37 9.65
N THR A 74 -4.42 11.19 10.09
CA THR A 74 -4.57 10.95 11.53
C THR A 74 -3.25 10.67 12.22
N GLU A 75 -2.25 10.21 11.50
CA GLU A 75 -0.90 9.88 12.04
C GLU A 75 -0.89 9.10 13.34
N ALA A 76 -2.02 8.74 13.87
CA ALA A 76 -2.13 8.23 15.21
C ALA A 76 -1.78 6.76 15.39
N ASP A 77 -1.39 6.11 14.32
CA ASP A 77 -1.34 4.66 14.36
C ASP A 77 0.06 4.07 14.30
N LYS A 78 1.01 4.76 14.91
CA LYS A 78 2.34 4.18 15.05
C LYS A 78 2.50 3.72 16.49
N ARG A 79 2.91 2.48 16.64
CA ARG A 79 3.09 1.89 17.94
C ARG A 79 4.51 1.41 18.08
N LEU A 80 5.12 1.66 19.22
CA LEU A 80 6.45 1.18 19.52
C LEU A 80 6.36 -0.27 19.97
N ILE A 81 7.10 -1.14 19.29
CA ILE A 81 7.17 -2.56 19.61
C ILE A 81 8.50 -2.85 20.28
N TYR A 82 8.44 -3.58 21.38
CA TYR A 82 9.61 -3.99 22.13
C TYR A 82 9.76 -5.52 22.03
N ASN A 83 10.87 -5.96 21.45
CA ASN A 83 11.20 -7.38 21.39
C ASN A 83 11.97 -7.71 22.66
N ARG A 84 11.39 -8.50 23.55
CA ARG A 84 11.98 -8.79 24.86
C ARG A 84 13.04 -9.89 24.81
N GLU A 85 13.00 -10.75 23.83
CA GLU A 85 13.94 -11.86 23.73
C GLU A 85 15.28 -11.47 23.10
N LEU A 86 15.23 -10.61 22.12
CA LEU A 86 16.42 -10.22 21.37
C LEU A 86 17.48 -9.48 22.22
N PRO A 87 17.11 -8.55 23.11
CA PRO A 87 18.11 -7.91 23.95
C PRO A 87 18.91 -8.88 24.82
N ALA A 88 18.27 -9.94 25.28
CA ALA A 88 18.96 -10.95 26.07
C ALA A 88 20.05 -11.65 25.26
N GLU A 89 19.80 -11.89 23.97
CA GLU A 89 20.80 -12.47 23.09
C GLU A 89 21.96 -11.51 22.84
N TYR A 90 21.66 -10.22 22.62
CA TYR A 90 22.69 -9.22 22.47
C TYR A 90 23.60 -9.15 23.71
N ILE A 91 23.00 -9.14 24.89
CA ILE A 91 23.74 -9.09 26.14
C ILE A 91 24.65 -10.31 26.31
N ARG A 92 24.14 -11.48 25.97
CA ARG A 92 24.92 -12.72 26.07
C ARG A 92 26.18 -12.63 25.20
N TYR A 93 26.01 -12.20 23.94
CA TYR A 93 27.16 -12.08 23.05
C TYR A 93 28.10 -10.95 23.42
N LEU A 94 27.57 -9.85 23.96
CA LEU A 94 28.42 -8.74 24.42
C LEU A 94 29.27 -9.16 25.61
N ASN A 95 28.72 -9.96 26.54
CA ASN A 95 29.47 -10.52 27.65
C ASN A 95 30.56 -11.48 27.17
N GLU A 96 30.24 -12.30 26.18
CA GLU A 96 31.19 -13.22 25.57
C GLU A 96 32.32 -12.48 24.90
N MET A 97 32.03 -11.40 24.15
CA MET A 97 33.04 -10.55 23.54
C MET A 97 33.95 -9.91 24.58
N ALA A 98 33.36 -9.40 25.66
CA ALA A 98 34.12 -8.76 26.72
C ALA A 98 35.09 -9.73 27.36
N ASP A 99 34.64 -10.96 27.62
CA ASP A 99 35.49 -12.00 28.23
C ASP A 99 36.55 -12.50 27.26
N THR A 100 36.18 -12.73 26.00
CA THR A 100 37.10 -13.26 24.99
C THR A 100 38.22 -12.29 24.67
N PHE A 101 37.92 -11.02 24.56
CA PHE A 101 38.90 -10.02 24.16
C PHE A 101 39.47 -9.18 25.29
N GLY A 102 39.05 -9.46 26.52
CA GLY A 102 39.51 -8.71 27.69
C GLY A 102 39.13 -7.24 27.62
N ILE A 103 37.99 -6.93 27.07
CA ILE A 103 37.49 -5.56 26.95
C ILE A 103 36.30 -5.36 27.87
N ARG A 104 35.99 -4.09 28.11
CA ARG A 104 34.91 -3.73 28.99
C ARG A 104 33.55 -3.83 28.28
N ASN A 105 32.58 -4.41 28.97
CA ASN A 105 31.21 -4.39 28.47
C ASN A 105 30.56 -3.14 29.06
N ASP A 106 30.36 -2.12 28.22
CA ASP A 106 29.81 -0.85 28.65
C ASP A 106 28.40 -0.62 28.13
N VAL A 107 27.67 -1.67 27.80
CA VAL A 107 26.32 -1.55 27.27
C VAL A 107 25.33 -1.15 28.36
N GLY A 108 24.58 -0.11 28.09
CA GLY A 108 23.46 0.30 28.93
C GLY A 108 22.16 0.19 28.16
N ALA A 109 21.07 0.50 28.82
CA ALA A 109 19.74 0.40 28.19
C ALA A 109 19.62 1.25 26.94
N GLY A 110 20.18 2.46 26.96
CA GLY A 110 20.08 3.35 25.81
C GLY A 110 20.79 2.81 24.57
N LEU A 111 21.96 2.20 24.75
CA LEU A 111 22.68 1.58 23.63
C LEU A 111 21.97 0.32 23.16
N LEU A 112 21.50 -0.50 24.11
CA LEU A 112 20.80 -1.73 23.79
C LEU A 112 19.54 -1.46 22.97
N ALA A 113 18.82 -0.39 23.30
CA ALA A 113 17.60 0.00 22.59
C ALA A 113 17.87 0.38 21.13
N ARG A 114 19.13 0.74 20.79
CA ARG A 114 19.50 1.13 19.43
C ARG A 114 19.91 -0.05 18.58
N PHE A 115 20.12 -1.21 19.16
CA PHE A 115 20.49 -2.38 18.38
C PHE A 115 19.33 -2.78 17.47
N PRO A 116 19.65 -3.37 16.31
CA PRO A 116 18.62 -3.73 15.33
C PRO A 116 17.50 -4.58 15.92
N ASP A 117 16.29 -4.22 15.59
CA ASP A 117 15.08 -4.97 15.92
C ASP A 117 14.73 -5.10 17.41
N VAL A 118 15.43 -4.39 18.28
CA VAL A 118 15.09 -4.35 19.71
C VAL A 118 13.84 -3.52 19.93
N LEU A 119 13.84 -2.30 19.38
CA LEU A 119 12.67 -1.43 19.36
C LEU A 119 12.36 -1.12 17.91
N SER A 120 11.11 -1.21 17.54
CA SER A 120 10.68 -0.88 16.19
C SER A 120 9.35 -0.15 16.23
N MET A 121 9.09 0.63 15.18
CA MET A 121 7.79 1.29 15.03
C MET A 121 6.95 0.43 14.11
N GLU A 122 5.74 0.14 14.53
CA GLU A 122 4.81 -0.62 13.73
C GLU A 122 3.56 0.21 13.51
N ASP A 123 3.05 0.17 12.28
CA ASP A 123 1.77 0.80 12.00
C ASP A 123 0.69 -0.10 12.56
N THR A 124 -0.07 0.42 13.52
CA THR A 124 -1.10 -0.38 14.17
C THR A 124 -2.41 -0.34 13.42
N THR A 125 -2.39 0.06 12.19
CA THR A 125 -3.58 0.14 11.39
C THR A 125 -3.95 -1.22 10.88
N GLY A 126 -4.13 -2.16 11.75
CA GLY A 126 -4.47 -3.51 11.36
C GLY A 126 -5.92 -3.74 11.02
N ASP A 127 -6.71 -2.66 10.85
CA ASP A 127 -8.09 -2.85 10.49
C ASP A 127 -8.24 -2.83 8.97
N ASP A 128 -7.98 -3.98 8.35
CA ASP A 128 -8.08 -4.14 6.92
C ASP A 128 -9.51 -3.87 6.41
N GLU A 129 -10.52 -4.20 7.21
CA GLU A 129 -11.90 -3.92 6.83
C GLU A 129 -12.14 -2.43 6.66
N LYS A 130 -11.58 -1.63 7.55
CA LYS A 130 -11.72 -0.17 7.49
C LYS A 130 -11.07 0.38 6.22
N TYR A 131 -9.88 -0.11 5.88
CA TYR A 131 -9.21 0.31 4.66
C TYR A 131 -9.97 -0.12 3.42
N TRP A 132 -10.54 -1.30 3.44
CA TRP A 132 -11.34 -1.77 2.30
C TRP A 132 -12.59 -0.91 2.12
N GLU A 133 -13.22 -0.50 3.21
CA GLU A 133 -14.38 0.39 3.18
C GLU A 133 -14.05 1.76 2.59
N ILE A 134 -12.80 2.21 2.73
CA ILE A 134 -12.32 3.44 2.13
C ILE A 134 -11.99 3.23 0.66
N LEU A 135 -11.31 2.14 0.36
CA LEU A 135 -10.76 1.87 -0.97
C LEU A 135 -11.82 1.46 -1.99
N GLU A 136 -12.72 0.59 -1.61
CA GLU A 136 -13.74 0.04 -2.53
C GLU A 136 -14.58 1.12 -3.21
N PRO A 137 -15.19 2.07 -2.47
CA PRO A 137 -15.99 3.12 -3.12
C PRO A 137 -15.17 3.99 -4.07
N ALA A 138 -13.92 4.28 -3.70
CA ALA A 138 -13.04 5.10 -4.54
C ALA A 138 -12.71 4.39 -5.85
N VAL A 139 -12.44 3.10 -5.79
CA VAL A 139 -12.14 2.30 -6.98
C VAL A 139 -13.38 2.17 -7.86
N ILE A 140 -14.54 1.90 -7.27
CA ILE A 140 -15.80 1.80 -8.02
C ILE A 140 -16.09 3.12 -8.72
N GLU A 141 -15.97 4.24 -8.03
CA GLU A 141 -16.20 5.54 -8.62
C GLU A 141 -15.26 5.83 -9.78
N ALA A 142 -13.98 5.49 -9.62
CA ALA A 142 -12.99 5.68 -10.68
C ALA A 142 -13.29 4.80 -11.89
N VAL A 143 -13.66 3.55 -11.67
CA VAL A 143 -13.93 2.62 -12.78
C VAL A 143 -15.24 2.96 -13.48
N GLU A 144 -16.22 3.45 -12.76
CA GLU A 144 -17.46 3.93 -13.38
C GLU A 144 -17.19 5.16 -14.24
N SER A 145 -16.36 6.08 -13.77
CA SER A 145 -15.93 7.23 -14.53
C SER A 145 -15.18 6.80 -15.78
N PHE A 146 -14.31 5.81 -15.66
CA PHE A 146 -13.54 5.25 -16.77
C PHE A 146 -14.48 4.64 -17.82
N CYS A 147 -15.45 3.85 -17.38
CA CYS A 147 -16.40 3.22 -18.29
C CYS A 147 -17.31 4.23 -18.97
N ALA A 148 -17.75 5.25 -18.25
CA ALA A 148 -18.59 6.31 -18.81
C ALA A 148 -17.84 7.08 -19.90
N GLU A 149 -16.57 7.35 -19.69
CA GLU A 149 -15.76 8.04 -20.68
C GLU A 149 -15.55 7.19 -21.93
N ARG A 150 -15.30 5.89 -21.75
CA ARG A 150 -15.17 4.97 -22.88
C ARG A 150 -16.46 4.85 -23.67
N ASP A 151 -17.59 4.76 -23.00
CA ASP A 151 -18.89 4.68 -23.66
C ASP A 151 -19.15 5.96 -24.45
N ARG A 152 -18.77 7.11 -23.90
CA ARG A 152 -18.94 8.37 -24.58
C ARG A 152 -18.10 8.44 -25.86
N GLU A 153 -16.86 8.00 -25.78
CA GLU A 153 -16.00 7.96 -26.94
C GLU A 153 -16.40 6.88 -27.94
N GLY A 154 -16.94 5.78 -27.44
CA GLY A 154 -17.37 4.67 -28.28
C GLY A 154 -18.71 4.90 -28.94
N GLY A 155 -19.46 5.88 -28.43
CA GLY A 155 -20.72 6.23 -29.02
C GLY A 155 -20.56 7.12 -30.23
#